data_4cb8748452e140100c88cad48a68feb5
#
_entry.id   4cb8748452e140100c88cad48a68feb5
#
_cell.length_a   1.000
_cell.length_b   1.000
_cell.length_c   1.000
_cell.angle_alpha   90.00
_cell.angle_beta   90.00
_cell.angle_gamma   90.00
#
_symmetry.space_group_name_H-M   'P 1'
#
loop_
_entity.id
_entity.type
_entity.pdbx_description
1 polymer ?
#
loop_
_entity_poly.entity_id
_entity_poly.type
_entity_poly.pdbx_seq_one_letter_code
_entity_poly.pdbx_strand_id
1 'polypeptide(L)' 'MSSTPLRIEHVALYTADLEATRDFFERYFHATAGPPYHNPTKQFRSYFLTFPGGSARLEIMTRPALLPSATAD' A
#
# COMPACT_ATOMS: atom_id res chain seq x y z
N MET A 1 1.89 28.86 16.18
CA MET A 1 2.34 28.06 15.82
C MET A 1 2.55 27.92 14.46
N SER A 2 3.00 27.10 14.05
CA SER A 2 3.29 27.00 12.70
C SER A 2 2.14 27.28 11.83
N SER A 3 2.32 27.99 10.82
CA SER A 3 1.28 28.20 9.88
C SER A 3 1.27 27.16 8.80
N THR A 4 2.18 26.25 8.82
CA THR A 4 2.22 25.21 7.80
C THR A 4 1.34 24.05 8.21
N PRO A 5 0.29 23.76 7.48
CA PRO A 5 -0.55 22.63 7.84
C PRO A 5 0.17 21.32 7.62
N LEU A 6 -0.09 20.40 8.49
CA LEU A 6 0.40 19.06 8.35
C LEU A 6 -0.63 18.25 7.61
N ARG A 7 -0.21 17.51 6.61
CA ARG A 7 -1.10 16.61 5.91
C ARG A 7 -0.42 15.32 5.67
N ILE A 8 -1.21 14.26 5.63
CA ILE A 8 -0.72 12.94 5.28
C ILE A 8 -1.07 12.72 3.82
N GLU A 9 -0.05 12.67 2.98
CA GLU A 9 -0.24 12.44 1.57
C GLU A 9 -0.49 10.96 1.31
N HIS A 10 0.27 10.09 1.97
CA HIS A 10 -0.01 8.66 1.90
C HIS A 10 0.59 7.97 3.11
N VAL A 11 0.08 6.78 3.34
CA VAL A 11 0.56 5.89 4.39
C VAL A 11 0.99 4.61 3.69
N ALA A 12 2.03 3.98 4.18
CA ALA A 12 2.56 2.75 3.59
C ALA A 12 2.28 1.57 4.48
N LEU A 13 1.96 0.45 3.85
CA LEU A 13 1.62 -0.78 4.56
C LEU A 13 2.24 -1.97 3.83
N TYR A 14 2.97 -2.80 4.55
CA TYR A 14 3.50 -4.03 3.98
C TYR A 14 2.51 -5.16 4.17
N THR A 15 2.43 -6.04 3.18
CA THR A 15 1.55 -7.19 3.26
C THR A 15 2.24 -8.37 2.59
N ALA A 16 1.97 -9.56 3.07
CA ALA A 16 2.50 -10.77 2.47
C ALA A 16 1.74 -11.19 1.23
N ASP A 17 0.51 -10.75 1.07
CA ASP A 17 -0.30 -11.09 -0.10
C ASP A 17 -0.83 -9.81 -0.72
N LEU A 18 -0.07 -9.28 -1.65
CA LEU A 18 -0.37 -7.98 -2.24
C LEU A 18 -1.70 -7.97 -2.98
N GLU A 19 -1.96 -9.01 -3.78
CA GLU A 19 -3.19 -9.03 -4.57
C GLU A 19 -4.43 -9.20 -3.71
N ALA A 20 -4.35 -10.02 -2.68
CA ALA A 20 -5.48 -10.17 -1.78
C ALA A 20 -5.75 -8.90 -1.01
N THR A 21 -4.70 -8.18 -0.62
CA THR A 21 -4.87 -6.93 0.09
C THR A 21 -5.48 -5.87 -0.80
N ARG A 22 -5.02 -5.77 -2.06
CA ARG A 22 -5.61 -4.86 -3.02
C ARG A 22 -7.09 -5.17 -3.20
N ASP A 23 -7.43 -6.45 -3.37
CA ASP A 23 -8.80 -6.86 -3.59
C ASP A 23 -9.68 -6.49 -2.39
N PHE A 24 -9.15 -6.66 -1.19
CA PHE A 24 -9.87 -6.31 0.01
C PHE A 24 -10.26 -4.82 0.01
N PHE A 25 -9.30 -3.95 -0.28
CA PHE A 25 -9.59 -2.52 -0.26
C PHE A 25 -10.49 -2.10 -1.42
N GLU A 26 -10.35 -2.73 -2.59
CA GLU A 26 -11.25 -2.42 -3.69
C GLU A 26 -12.68 -2.82 -3.35
N ARG A 27 -12.83 -3.98 -2.72
CA ARG A 27 -14.15 -4.54 -2.47
C ARG A 27 -14.87 -3.84 -1.31
N TYR A 28 -14.16 -3.56 -0.24
CA TYR A 28 -14.81 -3.07 0.97
C TYR A 28 -14.70 -1.57 1.16
N PHE A 29 -13.77 -0.93 0.53
CA PHE A 29 -13.58 0.52 0.69
C PHE A 29 -13.66 1.27 -0.63
N HIS A 30 -14.01 0.60 -1.69
CA HIS A 30 -14.15 1.21 -3.01
C HIS A 30 -12.86 1.87 -3.48
N ALA A 31 -11.74 1.33 -3.09
CA ALA A 31 -10.46 1.87 -3.50
C ALA A 31 -10.22 1.61 -4.97
N THR A 32 -9.40 2.45 -5.59
CA THR A 32 -8.96 2.25 -6.96
C THR A 32 -7.45 2.06 -6.92
N ALA A 33 -6.98 0.95 -7.46
CA ALA A 33 -5.55 0.69 -7.52
C ALA A 33 -4.99 1.27 -8.81
N GLY A 34 -3.87 1.98 -8.68
CA GLY A 34 -3.15 2.45 -9.85
C GLY A 34 -2.35 1.31 -10.47
N PRO A 35 -1.52 1.62 -11.45
CA PRO A 35 -0.68 0.58 -12.07
C PRO A 35 0.27 0.00 -11.03
N PRO A 36 0.56 -1.28 -11.12
CA PRO A 36 1.50 -1.87 -10.18
C PRO A 36 2.92 -1.36 -10.45
N TYR A 37 3.66 -1.19 -9.39
CA TYR A 37 5.08 -0.91 -9.47
C TYR A 37 5.84 -2.18 -9.13
N HIS A 38 6.87 -2.48 -9.90
CA HIS A 38 7.66 -3.68 -9.66
C HIS A 38 9.13 -3.36 -9.83
N ASN A 39 9.92 -3.68 -8.82
CA ASN A 39 11.37 -3.57 -8.88
C ASN A 39 11.93 -4.99 -8.88
N PRO A 40 12.32 -5.52 -10.04
CA PRO A 40 12.73 -6.93 -10.11
C PRO A 40 14.01 -7.22 -9.35
N THR A 41 14.90 -6.26 -9.22
CA THR A 41 16.14 -6.49 -8.50
C THR A 41 15.89 -6.79 -7.04
N LYS A 42 14.96 -6.06 -6.43
CA LYS A 42 14.63 -6.27 -5.04
C LYS A 42 13.38 -7.09 -4.84
N GLN A 43 12.78 -7.53 -5.92
CA GLN A 43 11.52 -8.27 -5.88
C GLN A 43 10.45 -7.52 -5.09
N PHE A 44 10.49 -6.22 -5.19
CA PHE A 44 9.57 -5.35 -4.49
C PHE A 44 8.41 -5.02 -5.43
N ARG A 45 7.21 -5.09 -4.93
CA ARG A 45 6.02 -4.72 -5.70
C ARG A 45 5.12 -3.88 -4.83
N SER A 46 4.41 -2.95 -5.45
CA SER A 46 3.48 -2.11 -4.71
C SER A 46 2.36 -1.62 -5.59
N TYR A 47 1.29 -1.19 -4.94
CA TYR A 47 0.22 -0.44 -5.55
C TYR A 47 -0.06 0.78 -4.71
N PHE A 48 -0.46 1.86 -5.37
CA PHE A 48 -1.05 2.99 -4.67
C PHE A 48 -2.56 2.89 -4.83
N LEU A 49 -3.25 2.99 -3.70
CA LEU A 49 -4.71 2.94 -3.69
C LEU A 49 -5.25 4.33 -3.40
N THR A 50 -6.26 4.74 -4.14
CA THR A 50 -6.96 5.97 -3.86
C THR A 50 -8.38 5.64 -3.44
N PHE A 51 -9.00 6.54 -2.71
CA PHE A 51 -10.32 6.31 -2.14
C PHE A 51 -11.26 7.43 -2.55
N PRO A 52 -12.55 7.13 -2.72
CA PRO A 52 -13.49 8.18 -3.10
C PRO A 52 -13.57 9.24 -2.01
N GLY A 53 -13.61 10.48 -2.41
CA GLY A 53 -13.82 11.57 -1.48
C GLY A 53 -12.58 12.03 -0.73
N GLY A 54 -11.44 11.41 -0.97
CA GLY A 54 -10.24 11.81 -0.26
C GLY A 54 -9.08 12.02 -1.20
N SER A 55 -8.07 12.70 -0.71
CA SER A 55 -6.84 12.90 -1.49
C SER A 55 -5.67 12.07 -0.96
N ALA A 56 -5.82 11.47 0.21
CA ALA A 56 -4.75 10.64 0.74
C ALA A 56 -4.71 9.31 0.01
N ARG A 57 -3.53 8.71 -0.04
CA ARG A 57 -3.32 7.44 -0.71
C ARG A 57 -2.77 6.43 0.26
N LEU A 58 -3.03 5.17 -0.01
CA LEU A 58 -2.43 4.08 0.75
C LEU A 58 -1.52 3.31 -0.19
N GLU A 59 -0.26 3.19 0.17
CA GLU A 59 0.65 2.36 -0.60
C GLU A 59 0.74 0.99 0.05
N ILE A 60 0.36 -0.05 -0.68
CA ILE A 60 0.51 -1.42 -0.18
C ILE A 60 1.68 -2.06 -0.91
N MET A 61 2.54 -2.75 -0.16
CA MET A 61 3.80 -3.22 -0.68
C MET A 61 4.09 -4.63 -0.22
N THR A 62 4.83 -5.36 -1.01
CA THR A 62 5.32 -6.67 -0.60
C THR A 62 6.74 -6.88 -1.09
N ARG A 63 7.47 -7.72 -0.38
CA ARG A 63 8.82 -8.12 -0.77
C ARG A 63 9.11 -9.46 -0.09
N PRO A 64 10.13 -10.20 -0.55
CA PRO A 64 10.37 -11.54 -0.03
C PRO A 64 10.55 -11.62 1.48
N ALA A 65 11.06 -10.58 2.09
CA ALA A 65 11.28 -10.59 3.52
C ALA A 65 9.99 -10.64 4.33
N LEU A 66 8.85 -10.50 3.68
CA LEU A 66 7.57 -10.51 4.38
C LEU A 66 6.89 -11.86 4.30
N LEU A 67 7.59 -12.89 3.93
CA LEU A 67 6.99 -14.21 3.90
C LEU A 67 6.60 -14.62 5.33
N PRO A 68 5.51 -15.32 5.48
CA PRO A 68 4.99 -15.63 6.81
C PRO A 68 5.98 -16.28 7.74
N SER A 69 6.80 -17.17 7.21
CA SER A 69 7.74 -17.85 8.08
C SER A 69 8.80 -16.90 8.60
N ALA A 70 9.02 -15.81 7.93
CA ALA A 70 10.05 -14.90 8.36
C ALA A 70 9.61 -14.06 9.53
N THR A 71 8.34 -14.00 9.78
CA THR A 71 7.91 -13.15 10.84
C THR A 71 7.79 -13.86 12.12
N ALA A 72 8.20 -15.03 12.13
CA ALA A 72 8.10 -15.67 13.32
C ALA A 72 8.71 -14.96 14.39
N ASP A 73 9.14 -14.30 14.37
CA ASP A 73 9.54 -13.59 15.34
C ASP A 73 9.00 -13.07 16.05
#